data_9d2128615975cff7661abf9ba7798dce
#
_entry.id   9d2128615975cff7661abf9ba7798dce
#
_cell.length_a   1.000
_cell.length_b   1.000
_cell.length_c   1.000
_cell.angle_alpha   90.00
_cell.angle_beta   90.00
_cell.angle_gamma   90.00
#
_symmetry.space_group_name_H-M   'P 1'
#
loop_
_entity.id
_entity.type
_entity.pdbx_description
1 polymer ?
#
loop_
_entity_poly.entity_id
_entity_poly.type
_entity_poly.pdbx_seq_one_letter_code
_entity_poly.pdbx_strand_id
1 'polypeptide(L)'
;EVSLYEPIGTDREGNEIQLFDVIEMNEEDVYRRLERKEDVIRLYQQVESVLSQRERMVLKLRYGLYNEEEYTQREIAAMLGISRSYVSRIEKSAIEKLRNFFTS
;
A
#
# COMPACT_ATOMS: atom_id res chain seq x y z
N GLU A 1 21.00 15.08 -8.19
CA GLU A 1 20.42 14.93 -7.86
C GLU A 1 19.94 14.88 -7.11
N VAL A 2 20.63 15.17 -6.74
CA VAL A 2 19.84 15.13 -5.88
C VAL A 2 18.61 15.35 -6.29
N SER A 3 18.42 16.10 -7.05
CA SER A 3 17.20 16.24 -7.56
C SER A 3 16.61 15.02 -7.99
N LEU A 4 17.40 14.06 -8.21
CA LEU A 4 16.92 12.89 -8.63
C LEU A 4 16.17 12.23 -7.65
N TYR A 5 16.54 12.31 -6.44
CA TYR A 5 15.86 11.57 -5.53
C TYR A 5 14.71 12.27 -4.98
N GLU A 6 14.56 13.51 -5.17
CA GLU A 6 13.40 14.15 -4.71
C GLU A 6 12.17 13.70 -5.44
N PRO A 7 12.17 13.58 -6.75
CA PRO A 7 11.01 13.01 -7.42
C PRO A 7 10.69 11.61 -6.98
N ILE A 8 11.73 10.85 -6.71
CA ILE A 8 11.49 9.51 -6.27
C ILE A 8 10.78 9.50 -4.94
N GLY A 9 11.18 10.35 -4.03
CA GLY A 9 10.52 10.44 -2.76
C GLY A 9 9.08 10.87 -2.88
N THR A 10 8.81 11.79 -3.78
CA THR A 10 7.45 12.24 -3.99
C THR A 10 6.58 11.13 -4.54
N ASP A 11 7.10 10.37 -5.49
CA ASP A 11 6.36 9.27 -6.05
C ASP A 11 6.04 8.24 -4.97
N ARG A 12 7.01 7.98 -4.12
CA ARG A 12 6.80 7.01 -3.07
C ARG A 12 5.73 7.46 -2.11
N GLU A 13 5.73 8.75 -1.77
CA GLU A 13 4.72 9.27 -0.88
C GLU A 13 3.35 9.19 -1.53
N GLY A 14 3.29 9.43 -2.83
CA GLY A 14 2.04 9.36 -3.53
C GLY A 14 1.46 7.96 -3.51
N ASN A 15 2.30 6.96 -3.67
CA ASN A 15 1.82 5.59 -3.64
C ASN A 15 1.26 5.22 -2.28
N GLU A 16 1.93 5.64 -1.24
CA GLU A 16 1.46 5.33 0.10
C GLU A 16 0.17 6.07 0.42
N ILE A 17 0.03 7.28 -0.09
CA ILE A 17 -1.20 8.02 0.11
C ILE A 17 -2.36 7.33 -0.59
N GLN A 18 -2.13 6.74 -1.76
CA GLN A 18 -3.19 5.99 -2.43
C GLN A 18 -3.65 4.82 -1.58
N LEU A 19 -2.72 4.12 -0.94
CA LEU A 19 -3.10 3.03 -0.08
C LEU A 19 -3.91 3.53 1.12
N PHE A 20 -3.50 4.65 1.71
CA PHE A 20 -4.27 5.22 2.81
C PHE A 20 -5.68 5.62 2.36
N ASP A 21 -5.82 6.11 1.14
CA ASP A 21 -7.14 6.47 0.63
C ASP A 21 -8.07 5.26 0.64
N VAL A 22 -7.55 4.12 0.22
CA VAL A 22 -8.35 2.91 0.19
C VAL A 22 -8.65 2.41 1.59
N ILE A 23 -7.66 2.48 2.47
CA ILE A 23 -7.84 2.00 3.84
C ILE A 23 -8.88 2.82 4.58
N GLU A 24 -8.80 4.13 4.49
CA GLU A 24 -9.66 4.98 5.28
C GLU A 24 -10.96 5.32 4.61
N MET A 25 -10.93 5.50 3.30
CA MET A 25 -12.13 5.81 2.53
C MET A 25 -12.89 6.98 3.15
N ASN A 26 -12.15 7.98 3.63
CA ASN A 26 -12.76 9.10 4.32
C ASN A 26 -12.08 10.36 3.86
N GLU A 27 -12.84 11.24 3.20
CA GLU A 27 -12.27 12.45 2.66
C GLU A 27 -11.79 13.41 3.72
N GLU A 28 -12.38 13.35 4.89
CA GLU A 28 -11.97 14.26 5.94
C GLU A 28 -10.57 13.99 6.40
N ASP A 29 -10.07 12.81 6.14
CA ASP A 29 -8.73 12.48 6.57
C ASP A 29 -7.66 13.01 5.63
N VAL A 30 -8.07 13.72 4.58
CA VAL A 30 -7.09 14.25 3.63
C VAL A 30 -6.08 15.12 4.34
N TYR A 31 -6.55 15.98 5.23
CA TYR A 31 -5.62 16.88 5.91
C TYR A 31 -4.67 16.12 6.80
N ARG A 32 -5.14 15.08 7.45
CA ARG A 32 -4.25 14.30 8.27
C ARG A 32 -3.23 13.56 7.44
N ARG A 33 -3.61 13.19 6.23
CA ARG A 33 -2.67 12.49 5.36
C ARG A 33 -1.50 13.35 4.97
N LEU A 34 -1.63 14.67 5.05
CA LEU A 34 -0.55 15.53 4.67
C LEU A 34 0.53 15.64 5.72
N GLU A 35 0.28 15.18 6.93
CA GLU A 35 1.25 15.29 7.98
C GLU A 35 1.81 14.01 8.46
N ARG A 36 1.91 12.99 7.63
CA ARG A 36 2.04 11.71 8.21
C ARG A 36 3.25 10.95 7.87
N LYS A 37 4.42 11.54 8.05
CA LYS A 37 5.59 10.70 8.00
C LYS A 37 5.52 9.60 9.03
N GLU A 38 4.99 9.93 10.22
CA GLU A 38 4.85 8.92 11.24
C GLU A 38 3.84 7.86 10.85
N ASP A 39 2.78 8.27 10.17
CA ASP A 39 1.79 7.30 9.73
C ASP A 39 2.34 6.37 8.67
N VAL A 40 3.22 6.86 7.82
CA VAL A 40 3.86 6.00 6.83
C VAL A 40 4.73 4.96 7.52
N ILE A 41 5.47 5.36 8.55
CA ILE A 41 6.27 4.41 9.30
C ILE A 41 5.38 3.37 9.95
N ARG A 42 4.27 3.80 10.53
CA ARG A 42 3.33 2.88 11.15
C ARG A 42 2.73 1.94 10.13
N LEU A 43 2.44 2.44 8.92
CA LEU A 43 1.90 1.60 7.88
C LEU A 43 2.86 0.46 7.57
N TYR A 44 4.14 0.77 7.38
CA TYR A 44 5.09 -0.27 7.04
C TYR A 44 5.27 -1.24 8.22
N GLN A 45 5.22 -0.75 9.45
CA GLN A 45 5.31 -1.63 10.59
C GLN A 45 4.15 -2.62 10.61
N GLN A 46 2.94 -2.15 10.27
CA GLN A 46 1.79 -3.04 10.26
C GLN A 46 1.83 -4.00 9.08
N VAL A 47 2.30 -3.53 7.93
CA VAL A 47 2.47 -4.41 6.79
C VAL A 47 3.39 -5.58 7.16
N GLU A 48 4.46 -5.28 7.89
CA GLU A 48 5.40 -6.33 8.26
C GLU A 48 4.89 -7.24 9.35
N SER A 49 4.07 -6.73 10.27
CA SER A 49 3.70 -7.53 11.42
C SER A 49 2.33 -8.17 11.32
N VAL A 50 1.40 -7.57 10.62
CA VAL A 50 0.03 -8.07 10.58
C VAL A 50 -0.30 -8.89 9.35
N LEU A 51 0.29 -8.55 8.22
CA LEU A 51 -0.05 -9.19 6.97
C LEU A 51 0.74 -10.47 6.77
N SER A 52 0.13 -11.44 6.12
CA SER A 52 0.86 -12.63 5.73
C SER A 52 1.85 -12.29 4.63
N GLN A 53 2.75 -13.22 4.35
CA GLN A 53 3.74 -13.00 3.32
C GLN A 53 3.08 -12.73 1.97
N ARG A 54 2.03 -13.48 1.64
CA ARG A 54 1.34 -13.28 0.37
C ARG A 54 0.62 -11.94 0.34
N GLU A 55 0.00 -11.55 1.44
CA GLU A 55 -0.68 -10.27 1.50
C GLU A 55 0.31 -9.12 1.35
N ARG A 56 1.47 -9.22 1.98
CA ARG A 56 2.49 -8.19 1.85
C ARG A 56 2.95 -8.08 0.40
N MET A 57 3.17 -9.22 -0.24
CA MET A 57 3.65 -9.21 -1.61
C MET A 57 2.63 -8.56 -2.54
N VAL A 58 1.35 -8.90 -2.38
CA VAL A 58 0.33 -8.34 -3.24
C VAL A 58 0.21 -6.84 -3.05
N LEU A 59 0.19 -6.36 -1.81
CA LEU A 59 0.09 -4.93 -1.59
C LEU A 59 1.34 -4.21 -2.07
N LYS A 60 2.51 -4.80 -1.86
CA LYS A 60 3.74 -4.19 -2.32
C LYS A 60 3.70 -3.96 -3.82
N LEU A 61 3.28 -4.95 -4.56
CA LEU A 61 3.26 -4.85 -6.02
C LEU A 61 2.11 -3.98 -6.51
N ARG A 62 0.98 -4.03 -5.81
CA ARG A 62 -0.19 -3.29 -6.26
C ARG A 62 -0.05 -1.79 -6.04
N TYR A 63 0.58 -1.39 -4.94
CA TYR A 63 0.70 0.02 -4.59
C TYR A 63 2.11 0.56 -4.68
N GLY A 64 3.06 -0.25 -5.12
CA GLY A 64 4.43 0.22 -5.27
C GLY A 64 5.11 0.52 -3.96
N LEU A 65 4.82 -0.26 -2.92
CA LEU A 65 5.44 -0.03 -1.62
C LEU A 65 6.91 -0.41 -1.67
N TYR A 66 7.69 0.11 -0.75
CA TYR A 66 9.13 -0.15 -0.68
C TYR A 66 9.85 0.29 -1.96
N ASN A 67 9.29 1.34 -2.58
CA ASN A 67 9.93 1.88 -3.80
C ASN A 67 9.90 0.90 -4.97
N GLU A 68 8.94 -0.01 -4.97
CA GLU A 68 8.74 -0.92 -6.08
C GLU A 68 7.83 -0.30 -7.12
N GLU A 69 7.76 -0.90 -8.29
CA GLU A 69 6.84 -0.44 -9.32
C GLU A 69 5.44 -0.92 -9.01
N GLU A 70 4.46 -0.20 -9.53
CA GLU A 70 3.06 -0.59 -9.39
C GLU A 70 2.66 -1.52 -10.50
N TYR A 71 1.83 -2.51 -10.18
CA TYR A 71 1.34 -3.48 -11.14
C TYR A 71 -0.16 -3.63 -11.00
N THR A 72 -0.82 -4.01 -12.09
CA THR A 72 -2.25 -4.30 -12.03
C THR A 72 -2.47 -5.66 -11.40
N GLN A 73 -3.71 -5.91 -10.99
CA GLN A 73 -4.04 -7.21 -10.43
C GLN A 73 -3.75 -8.34 -11.42
N ARG A 74 -3.99 -8.09 -12.71
CA ARG A 74 -3.73 -9.09 -13.73
C ARG A 74 -2.23 -9.39 -13.81
N GLU A 75 -1.42 -8.35 -13.77
CA GLU A 75 0.02 -8.55 -13.82
C GLU A 75 0.53 -9.29 -12.59
N ILE A 76 0.00 -8.94 -11.42
CA ILE A 76 0.40 -9.61 -10.20
C ILE A 76 0.00 -11.08 -10.25
N ALA A 77 -1.19 -11.36 -10.77
CA ALA A 77 -1.63 -12.74 -10.91
C ALA A 77 -0.66 -13.55 -11.76
N ALA A 78 -0.24 -12.97 -12.88
CA ALA A 78 0.72 -13.65 -13.75
C ALA A 78 2.07 -13.83 -13.05
N MET A 79 2.52 -12.83 -12.33
CA MET A 79 3.80 -12.91 -11.65
C MET A 79 3.81 -13.96 -10.55
N LEU A 80 2.69 -14.12 -9.85
CA LEU A 80 2.63 -15.06 -8.74
C LEU A 80 2.06 -16.42 -9.12
N GLY A 81 1.58 -16.55 -10.35
CA GLY A 81 1.04 -17.84 -10.80
C GLY A 81 -0.28 -18.17 -10.17
N ILE A 82 -1.12 -17.18 -9.91
CA ILE A 82 -2.44 -17.39 -9.31
C ILE A 82 -3.47 -16.63 -10.14
N SER A 83 -4.74 -16.85 -9.84
CA SER A 83 -5.79 -16.17 -10.60
C SER A 83 -5.94 -14.72 -10.17
N ARG A 84 -6.46 -13.90 -11.08
CA ARG A 84 -6.73 -12.52 -10.76
C ARG A 84 -7.76 -12.40 -9.65
N SER A 85 -8.76 -13.28 -9.65
CA SER A 85 -9.75 -13.28 -8.59
C SER A 85 -9.11 -13.52 -7.22
N TYR A 86 -8.13 -14.40 -7.19
CA TYR A 86 -7.45 -14.68 -5.94
C TYR A 86 -6.63 -13.46 -5.49
N VAL A 87 -5.96 -12.79 -6.45
CA VAL A 87 -5.24 -11.56 -6.13
C VAL A 87 -6.19 -10.55 -5.51
N SER A 88 -7.37 -10.40 -6.10
CA SER A 88 -8.36 -9.45 -5.59
C SER A 88 -8.77 -9.79 -4.15
N ARG A 89 -8.97 -11.07 -3.86
CA ARG A 89 -9.33 -11.46 -2.51
C ARG A 89 -8.20 -11.24 -1.51
N ILE A 90 -6.97 -11.49 -1.94
CA ILE A 90 -5.81 -11.25 -1.07
C ILE A 90 -5.69 -9.77 -0.78
N GLU A 91 -5.84 -8.95 -1.80
CA GLU A 91 -5.75 -7.51 -1.61
C GLU A 91 -6.82 -7.02 -0.65
N LYS A 92 -8.04 -7.50 -0.82
CA LYS A 92 -9.14 -7.08 0.05
C LYS A 92 -8.88 -7.50 1.49
N SER A 93 -8.40 -8.71 1.70
CA SER A 93 -8.10 -9.18 3.04
C SER A 93 -7.01 -8.34 3.70
N ALA A 94 -5.96 -8.03 2.95
CA ALA A 94 -4.88 -7.23 3.47
C ALA A 94 -5.36 -5.83 3.87
N ILE A 95 -6.17 -5.22 3.00
CA ILE A 95 -6.67 -3.89 3.26
C ILE A 95 -7.57 -3.88 4.49
N GLU A 96 -8.38 -4.92 4.67
CA GLU A 96 -9.25 -4.98 5.84
C GLU A 96 -8.44 -5.08 7.12
N LYS A 97 -7.35 -5.83 7.13
CA LYS A 97 -6.50 -5.92 8.30
C LYS A 97 -5.90 -4.57 8.65
N LEU A 98 -5.42 -3.84 7.63
CA LEU A 98 -4.85 -2.53 7.88
C LEU A 98 -5.93 -1.54 8.32
N ARG A 99 -7.11 -1.64 7.71
CA ARG A 99 -8.21 -0.75 8.10
C ARG A 99 -8.55 -0.94 9.57
N ASN A 100 -8.60 -2.17 10.02
CA ASN A 100 -8.91 -2.43 11.42
C ASN A 100 -7.88 -1.77 12.33
N PHE A 101 -6.62 -1.79 11.95
CA PHE A 101 -5.61 -1.16 12.76
C PHE A 101 -5.78 0.37 12.78
N PHE A 102 -5.98 0.97 11.60
CA PHE A 102 -5.96 2.44 11.52
C PHE A 102 -7.28 3.10 11.89
N THR A 103 -8.36 2.35 11.95
CA THR A 103 -9.65 2.95 12.29
C THR A 103 -10.18 2.52 13.64
N SER A 104 -9.48 1.66 14.34
CA SER A 104 -9.97 1.22 15.65
C SER A 104 -9.51 2.12 16.79
#